data_1c72ca99f09d2671ca45631ee7c23783
#
_entry.id   1c72ca99f09d2671ca45631ee7c23783
#
_cell.length_a   1.000
_cell.length_b   1.000
_cell.length_c   1.000
_cell.angle_alpha   90.00
_cell.angle_beta   90.00
_cell.angle_gamma   90.00
#
_symmetry.space_group_name_H-M   'P 1'
#
loop_
_entity.id
_entity.type
_entity.pdbx_description
1 polymer ?
#
loop_
_entity_poly.entity_id
_entity_poly.type
_entity_poly.pdbx_seq_one_letter_code
_entity_poly.pdbx_strand_id
1 'polypeptide(L)'
;SESAVDDVRKNVMNIWWNIFVFYQSYCDKVELDSPVEPKHPLDRWLLSKLESLTELVTKSMDNYDVVGATRPLMAFAKEFSTWYVRLSRERLRDDKTSQAVFGYALSKYNLLMAPFAPFMAERIYQLLPHTKDSIHLEDWPSVNTELVDTKLETDMDIVMDIVESAHALRKNSNLRLRQPLASLTINHELSKDLLDVIKSELNVKEIKVGTELMLDTILTPDLVDEGKARDLMRDIQGARKKQGLKPQDKIAVVVAAYPQAWAEEIKAKVGATSL
;
A
#
# COMPACT_ATOMS: atom_id res chain seq x y z
N SER A 1 -18.49 21.27 -13.03
CA SER A 1 -19.30 20.31 -13.79
C SER A 1 -19.60 19.09 -12.92
N GLU A 2 -20.66 18.36 -13.21
CA GLU A 2 -21.05 17.10 -12.53
C GLU A 2 -19.93 16.06 -12.59
N SER A 3 -19.24 15.98 -13.74
CA SER A 3 -18.06 15.14 -13.94
C SER A 3 -16.94 15.44 -12.93
N ALA A 4 -16.64 16.71 -12.65
CA ALA A 4 -15.59 17.07 -11.70
C ALA A 4 -15.93 16.64 -10.26
N VAL A 5 -17.21 16.73 -9.87
CA VAL A 5 -17.67 16.25 -8.55
C VAL A 5 -17.55 14.74 -8.45
N ASP A 6 -17.92 14.02 -9.51
CA ASP A 6 -17.80 12.56 -9.57
C ASP A 6 -16.34 12.09 -9.54
N ASP A 7 -15.43 12.82 -10.18
CA ASP A 7 -13.99 12.58 -10.12
C ASP A 7 -13.42 12.73 -8.70
N VAL A 8 -13.79 13.79 -7.98
CA VAL A 8 -13.39 13.99 -6.59
C VAL A 8 -13.96 12.88 -5.70
N ARG A 9 -15.23 12.54 -5.88
CA ARG A 9 -15.87 11.44 -5.15
C ARG A 9 -15.13 10.12 -5.35
N LYS A 10 -14.80 9.76 -6.59
CA LYS A 10 -14.12 8.50 -6.93
C LYS A 10 -12.67 8.47 -6.48
N ASN A 11 -11.93 9.55 -6.71
CA ASN A 11 -10.48 9.58 -6.59
C ASN A 11 -9.99 10.08 -5.21
N VAL A 12 -10.88 10.62 -4.37
CA VAL A 12 -10.54 11.08 -3.03
C VAL A 12 -11.43 10.45 -1.98
N MET A 13 -12.75 10.74 -2.04
CA MET A 13 -13.67 10.35 -0.96
C MET A 13 -13.76 8.83 -0.81
N ASN A 14 -13.91 8.10 -1.93
CA ASN A 14 -13.96 6.63 -1.90
C ASN A 14 -12.63 6.02 -1.46
N ILE A 15 -11.50 6.60 -1.86
CA ILE A 15 -10.17 6.12 -1.46
C ILE A 15 -10.02 6.29 0.05
N TRP A 16 -10.27 7.48 0.58
CA TRP A 16 -10.19 7.76 2.01
C TRP A 16 -11.13 6.88 2.84
N TRP A 17 -12.39 6.73 2.41
CA TRP A 17 -13.32 5.79 3.04
C TRP A 17 -12.82 4.34 3.04
N ASN A 18 -12.25 3.89 1.93
CA ASN A 18 -11.69 2.54 1.84
C ASN A 18 -10.47 2.33 2.75
N ILE A 19 -9.62 3.34 2.92
CA ILE A 19 -8.53 3.32 3.91
C ILE A 19 -9.10 3.10 5.31
N PHE A 20 -10.13 3.86 5.67
CA PHE A 20 -10.81 3.73 6.95
C PHE A 20 -11.47 2.35 7.14
N VAL A 21 -12.20 1.84 6.14
CA VAL A 21 -12.81 0.49 6.19
C VAL A 21 -11.75 -0.59 6.35
N PHE A 22 -10.60 -0.43 5.69
CA PHE A 22 -9.48 -1.34 5.84
C PHE A 22 -8.94 -1.31 7.28
N TYR A 23 -8.75 -0.11 7.85
CA TYR A 23 -8.35 0.04 9.26
C TYR A 23 -9.29 -0.70 10.20
N GLN A 24 -10.60 -0.49 10.07
CA GLN A 24 -11.60 -1.18 10.90
C GLN A 24 -11.58 -2.71 10.75
N SER A 25 -11.19 -3.21 9.57
CA SER A 25 -11.22 -4.65 9.28
C SER A 25 -10.02 -5.41 9.83
N TYR A 26 -8.88 -4.74 10.00
CA TYR A 26 -7.61 -5.41 10.28
C TYR A 26 -6.86 -4.85 11.49
N CYS A 27 -7.19 -3.66 11.95
CA CYS A 27 -6.51 -3.06 13.10
C CYS A 27 -7.44 -3.09 14.31
N ASP A 28 -6.96 -3.65 15.41
CA ASP A 28 -7.63 -3.52 16.69
C ASP A 28 -7.67 -2.04 17.11
N LYS A 29 -8.56 -1.70 18.03
CA LYS A 29 -8.59 -0.37 18.65
C LYS A 29 -7.24 -0.11 19.33
N VAL A 30 -6.40 0.68 18.65
CA VAL A 30 -5.10 1.09 19.16
C VAL A 30 -5.27 2.49 19.75
N GLU A 31 -4.67 2.72 20.92
CA GLU A 31 -4.57 4.06 21.48
C GLU A 31 -3.73 4.92 20.51
N LEU A 32 -4.27 6.09 20.17
CA LEU A 32 -3.72 6.95 19.12
C LEU A 32 -2.68 7.96 19.64
N ASP A 33 -2.26 7.83 20.90
CA ASP A 33 -1.57 8.88 21.66
C ASP A 33 -0.09 9.11 21.33
N SER A 34 0.56 8.24 20.58
CA SER A 34 1.91 8.53 20.07
C SER A 34 2.32 7.53 19.00
N PRO A 35 3.03 7.97 17.95
CA PRO A 35 3.65 7.03 17.06
C PRO A 35 4.72 6.26 17.82
N VAL A 36 4.52 4.96 17.97
CA VAL A 36 5.58 4.03 18.36
C VAL A 36 6.69 4.18 17.32
N GLU A 37 7.96 4.17 17.74
CA GLU A 37 9.09 4.27 16.82
C GLU A 37 8.96 3.26 15.67
N PRO A 38 8.70 3.71 14.44
CA PRO A 38 8.47 2.81 13.33
C PRO A 38 9.81 2.23 12.85
N LYS A 39 9.93 0.91 12.83
CA LYS A 39 11.12 0.21 12.34
C LYS A 39 11.08 -0.04 10.83
N HIS A 40 9.90 -0.29 10.31
CA HIS A 40 9.72 -0.65 8.91
C HIS A 40 9.81 0.60 8.00
N PRO A 41 10.51 0.56 6.86
CA PRO A 41 10.71 1.72 6.00
C PRO A 41 9.40 2.33 5.48
N LEU A 42 8.39 1.51 5.17
CA LEU A 42 7.08 2.02 4.74
C LEU A 42 6.35 2.78 5.86
N ASP A 43 6.52 2.39 7.13
CA ASP A 43 5.92 3.08 8.27
C ASP A 43 6.61 4.44 8.48
N ARG A 44 7.94 4.46 8.42
CA ARG A 44 8.74 5.70 8.51
C ARG A 44 8.40 6.65 7.35
N TRP A 45 8.31 6.12 6.13
CA TRP A 45 7.92 6.89 4.97
C TRP A 45 6.52 7.50 5.09
N LEU A 46 5.52 6.69 5.51
CA LEU A 46 4.16 7.20 5.67
C LEU A 46 4.10 8.35 6.68
N LEU A 47 4.76 8.19 7.83
CA LEU A 47 4.80 9.23 8.86
C LEU A 47 5.53 10.47 8.37
N SER A 48 6.68 10.33 7.72
CA SER A 48 7.41 11.47 7.16
C SER A 48 6.57 12.24 6.14
N LYS A 49 5.98 11.55 5.17
CA LYS A 49 5.08 12.17 4.16
C LYS A 49 3.88 12.87 4.82
N LEU A 50 3.33 12.30 5.90
CA LEU A 50 2.22 12.91 6.63
C LEU A 50 2.64 14.20 7.35
N GLU A 51 3.84 14.22 7.96
CA GLU A 51 4.36 15.42 8.62
C GLU A 51 4.69 16.52 7.60
N SER A 52 5.35 16.16 6.49
CA SER A 52 5.60 17.08 5.38
C SER A 52 4.30 17.63 4.77
N LEU A 53 3.27 16.77 4.64
CA LEU A 53 1.94 17.17 4.22
C LEU A 53 1.30 18.14 5.21
N THR A 54 1.40 17.87 6.52
CA THR A 54 0.84 18.72 7.58
C THR A 54 1.44 20.12 7.49
N GLU A 55 2.75 20.25 7.33
CA GLU A 55 3.44 21.52 7.17
C GLU A 55 2.95 22.27 5.92
N LEU A 56 2.90 21.58 4.78
CA LEU A 56 2.49 22.15 3.51
C LEU A 56 1.03 22.63 3.54
N VAL A 57 0.12 21.82 4.08
CA VAL A 57 -1.31 22.18 4.19
C VAL A 57 -1.50 23.35 5.14
N THR A 58 -0.83 23.35 6.29
CA THR A 58 -0.88 24.47 7.25
C THR A 58 -0.44 25.77 6.58
N LYS A 59 0.74 25.76 5.94
CA LYS A 59 1.27 26.93 5.23
C LYS A 59 0.34 27.42 4.12
N SER A 60 -0.26 26.50 3.37
CA SER A 60 -1.19 26.85 2.29
C SER A 60 -2.46 27.49 2.85
N MET A 61 -3.01 26.94 3.94
CA MET A 61 -4.21 27.48 4.58
C MET A 61 -3.97 28.85 5.20
N ASP A 62 -2.81 29.08 5.84
CA ASP A 62 -2.40 30.38 6.37
C ASP A 62 -2.32 31.46 5.27
N ASN A 63 -2.01 31.04 4.04
CA ASN A 63 -1.95 31.91 2.86
C ASN A 63 -3.27 31.94 2.05
N TYR A 64 -4.34 31.33 2.55
CA TYR A 64 -5.62 31.20 1.83
C TYR A 64 -5.52 30.46 0.48
N ASP A 65 -4.47 29.65 0.28
CA ASP A 65 -4.29 28.82 -0.91
C ASP A 65 -4.97 27.47 -0.75
N VAL A 66 -6.27 27.43 -0.97
CA VAL A 66 -7.08 26.22 -0.89
C VAL A 66 -6.64 25.14 -1.89
N VAL A 67 -6.18 25.55 -3.08
CA VAL A 67 -5.73 24.62 -4.12
C VAL A 67 -4.39 24.00 -3.73
N GLY A 68 -3.47 24.82 -3.21
CA GLY A 68 -2.20 24.37 -2.66
C GLY A 68 -2.35 23.41 -1.48
N ALA A 69 -3.43 23.53 -0.70
CA ALA A 69 -3.75 22.60 0.38
C ALA A 69 -4.39 21.29 -0.13
N THR A 70 -5.39 21.39 -1.01
CA THR A 70 -6.22 20.21 -1.39
C THR A 70 -5.50 19.24 -2.31
N ARG A 71 -4.69 19.72 -3.27
CA ARG A 71 -3.96 18.84 -4.19
C ARG A 71 -3.02 17.86 -3.50
N PRO A 72 -2.16 18.28 -2.56
CA PRO A 72 -1.31 17.36 -1.79
C PRO A 72 -2.11 16.38 -0.93
N LEU A 73 -3.24 16.82 -0.34
CA LEU A 73 -4.13 15.91 0.40
C LEU A 73 -4.69 14.80 -0.48
N MET A 74 -5.10 15.12 -1.70
CA MET A 74 -5.59 14.13 -2.67
C MET A 74 -4.48 13.15 -3.09
N ALA A 75 -3.27 13.65 -3.35
CA ALA A 75 -2.11 12.83 -3.71
C ALA A 75 -1.75 11.87 -2.57
N PHE A 76 -1.69 12.38 -1.34
CA PHE A 76 -1.40 11.57 -0.16
C PHE A 76 -2.42 10.44 0.05
N ALA A 77 -3.72 10.69 -0.11
CA ALA A 77 -4.73 9.64 0.00
C ALA A 77 -4.48 8.50 -0.99
N LYS A 78 -4.10 8.83 -2.24
CA LYS A 78 -3.77 7.85 -3.25
C LYS A 78 -2.52 7.05 -2.86
N GLU A 79 -1.45 7.69 -2.44
CA GLU A 79 -0.22 7.04 -2.00
C GLU A 79 -0.45 6.18 -0.75
N PHE A 80 -1.18 6.70 0.23
CA PHE A 80 -1.56 5.96 1.43
C PHE A 80 -2.29 4.66 1.09
N SER A 81 -3.26 4.71 0.18
CA SER A 81 -4.02 3.52 -0.24
C SER A 81 -3.20 2.57 -1.11
N THR A 82 -2.55 3.10 -2.16
CA THR A 82 -1.95 2.27 -3.22
C THR A 82 -0.55 1.77 -2.88
N TRP A 83 0.16 2.47 -2.01
CA TRP A 83 1.50 2.07 -1.57
C TRP A 83 1.49 1.54 -0.15
N TYR A 84 1.11 2.33 0.82
CA TYR A 84 1.21 1.87 2.21
C TYR A 84 0.24 0.73 2.53
N VAL A 85 -1.07 0.94 2.36
CA VAL A 85 -2.08 -0.08 2.73
C VAL A 85 -1.90 -1.35 1.93
N ARG A 86 -1.66 -1.25 0.63
CA ARG A 86 -1.49 -2.41 -0.23
C ARG A 86 -0.25 -3.23 0.12
N LEU A 87 0.90 -2.59 0.31
CA LEU A 87 2.17 -3.24 0.62
C LEU A 87 2.27 -3.74 2.06
N SER A 88 1.61 -3.07 2.99
CA SER A 88 1.59 -3.44 4.40
C SER A 88 0.46 -4.42 4.77
N ARG A 89 -0.37 -4.84 3.82
CA ARG A 89 -1.61 -5.58 4.07
C ARG A 89 -1.43 -6.85 4.90
N GLU A 90 -0.40 -7.63 4.61
CA GLU A 90 -0.13 -8.86 5.38
C GLU A 90 0.42 -8.52 6.76
N ARG A 91 1.32 -7.56 6.85
CA ARG A 91 1.94 -7.10 8.08
C ARG A 91 0.94 -6.47 9.04
N LEU A 92 0.01 -5.67 8.53
CA LEU A 92 -1.05 -5.02 9.32
C LEU A 92 -2.00 -5.99 10.03
N ARG A 93 -1.96 -7.29 9.74
CA ARG A 93 -2.77 -8.28 10.46
C ARG A 93 -2.21 -8.61 11.83
N ASP A 94 -0.89 -8.63 11.97
CA ASP A 94 -0.22 -9.18 13.15
C ASP A 94 0.72 -8.18 13.84
N ASP A 95 1.21 -7.16 13.13
CA ASP A 95 2.16 -6.17 13.65
C ASP A 95 1.45 -4.97 14.29
N LYS A 96 1.43 -4.95 15.61
CA LYS A 96 0.81 -3.87 16.40
C LYS A 96 1.46 -2.50 16.17
N THR A 97 2.77 -2.45 15.90
CA THR A 97 3.47 -1.19 15.58
C THR A 97 2.93 -0.58 14.30
N SER A 98 2.80 -1.39 13.25
CA SER A 98 2.25 -0.93 11.97
C SER A 98 0.77 -0.56 12.08
N GLN A 99 -0.01 -1.27 12.91
CA GLN A 99 -1.41 -0.91 13.19
C GLN A 99 -1.50 0.44 13.89
N ALA A 100 -0.63 0.73 14.87
CA ALA A 100 -0.56 2.02 15.55
C ALA A 100 -0.17 3.15 14.59
N VAL A 101 0.86 2.94 13.76
CA VAL A 101 1.27 3.89 12.71
C VAL A 101 0.11 4.18 11.75
N PHE A 102 -0.59 3.14 11.31
CA PHE A 102 -1.74 3.29 10.42
C PHE A 102 -2.86 4.11 11.07
N GLY A 103 -3.22 3.78 12.31
CA GLY A 103 -4.25 4.51 13.07
C GLY A 103 -3.90 5.98 13.27
N TYR A 104 -2.67 6.26 13.68
CA TYR A 104 -2.16 7.62 13.80
C TYR A 104 -2.23 8.38 12.47
N ALA A 105 -1.72 7.78 11.39
CA ALA A 105 -1.74 8.40 10.08
C ALA A 105 -3.16 8.69 9.58
N LEU A 106 -4.08 7.74 9.76
CA LEU A 106 -5.48 7.92 9.39
C LEU A 106 -6.15 9.04 10.20
N SER A 107 -5.94 9.08 11.52
CA SER A 107 -6.53 10.10 12.39
C SER A 107 -6.00 11.50 12.07
N LYS A 108 -4.70 11.65 11.90
CA LYS A 108 -4.09 12.93 11.55
C LYS A 108 -4.50 13.40 10.15
N TYR A 109 -4.53 12.51 9.17
CA TYR A 109 -5.06 12.81 7.85
C TYR A 109 -6.54 13.23 7.90
N ASN A 110 -7.35 12.57 8.74
CA ASN A 110 -8.74 12.92 8.95
C ASN A 110 -8.92 14.34 9.49
N LEU A 111 -8.06 14.77 10.42
CA LEU A 111 -8.03 16.15 10.94
C LEU A 111 -7.69 17.16 9.82
N LEU A 112 -6.68 16.86 8.99
CA LEU A 112 -6.32 17.72 7.86
C LEU A 112 -7.45 17.84 6.83
N MET A 113 -8.27 16.80 6.67
CA MET A 113 -9.41 16.79 5.75
C MET A 113 -10.66 17.48 6.30
N ALA A 114 -10.76 17.71 7.61
CA ALA A 114 -11.96 18.25 8.24
C ALA A 114 -12.45 19.59 7.66
N PRO A 115 -11.59 20.57 7.34
CA PRO A 115 -12.05 21.83 6.73
C PRO A 115 -12.61 21.67 5.30
N PHE A 116 -12.17 20.62 4.57
CA PHE A 116 -12.51 20.41 3.17
C PHE A 116 -13.69 19.46 2.97
N ALA A 117 -13.86 18.50 3.87
CA ALA A 117 -14.92 17.49 3.81
C ALA A 117 -15.51 17.20 5.20
N PRO A 118 -16.15 18.20 5.84
CA PRO A 118 -16.52 18.18 7.26
C PRO A 118 -17.40 17.01 7.65
N PHE A 119 -18.38 16.66 6.83
CA PHE A 119 -19.32 15.58 7.16
C PHE A 119 -18.66 14.19 7.14
N MET A 120 -17.76 13.96 6.19
CA MET A 120 -17.06 12.69 6.09
C MET A 120 -15.99 12.57 7.18
N ALA A 121 -15.26 13.66 7.43
CA ALA A 121 -14.28 13.73 8.50
C ALA A 121 -14.92 13.44 9.86
N GLU A 122 -16.05 14.08 10.16
CA GLU A 122 -16.83 13.84 11.37
C GLU A 122 -17.28 12.37 11.44
N ARG A 123 -17.81 11.82 10.35
CA ARG A 123 -18.27 10.42 10.35
C ARG A 123 -17.14 9.44 10.63
N ILE A 124 -15.96 9.63 10.07
CA ILE A 124 -14.80 8.80 10.33
C ILE A 124 -14.33 8.98 11.77
N TYR A 125 -14.26 10.22 12.26
CA TYR A 125 -13.86 10.56 13.62
C TYR A 125 -14.71 9.84 14.66
N GLN A 126 -16.03 9.88 14.52
CA GLN A 126 -16.96 9.21 15.43
C GLN A 126 -16.85 7.68 15.43
N LEU A 127 -16.19 7.10 14.44
CA LEU A 127 -15.95 5.65 14.31
C LEU A 127 -14.54 5.23 14.71
N LEU A 128 -13.64 6.19 14.94
CA LEU A 128 -12.30 5.99 15.49
C LEU A 128 -12.30 6.25 17.01
N PRO A 129 -11.28 5.83 17.76
CA PRO A 129 -11.07 6.31 19.11
C PRO A 129 -10.92 7.84 19.12
N HIS A 130 -11.65 8.54 19.97
CA HIS A 130 -11.66 10.01 20.05
C HIS A 130 -11.87 10.48 21.48
N THR A 131 -11.48 11.71 21.77
CA THR A 131 -11.56 12.33 23.11
C THR A 131 -12.55 13.47 23.19
N LYS A 132 -12.84 14.15 22.08
CA LYS A 132 -13.79 15.27 22.01
C LYS A 132 -15.09 14.84 21.31
N ASP A 133 -16.15 15.58 21.51
CA ASP A 133 -17.48 15.26 20.97
C ASP A 133 -17.56 15.39 19.44
N SER A 134 -16.63 16.13 18.82
CA SER A 134 -16.58 16.35 17.38
C SER A 134 -15.15 16.60 16.93
N ILE A 135 -14.81 16.19 15.71
CA ILE A 135 -13.52 16.51 15.07
C ILE A 135 -13.30 18.02 14.96
N HIS A 136 -14.37 18.79 14.85
CA HIS A 136 -14.31 20.25 14.72
C HIS A 136 -14.00 20.98 16.04
N LEU A 137 -13.94 20.25 17.15
CA LEU A 137 -13.46 20.71 18.45
C LEU A 137 -12.00 20.34 18.71
N GLU A 138 -11.41 19.53 17.84
CA GLU A 138 -10.00 19.16 17.92
C GLU A 138 -9.11 20.35 17.53
N ASP A 139 -7.88 20.34 18.06
CA ASP A 139 -6.88 21.31 17.66
C ASP A 139 -6.31 20.96 16.28
N TRP A 140 -5.89 21.97 15.53
CA TRP A 140 -5.20 21.75 14.26
C TRP A 140 -3.90 20.95 14.50
N PRO A 141 -3.60 19.91 13.71
CA PRO A 141 -2.47 19.03 13.99
C PRO A 141 -1.13 19.76 13.82
N SER A 142 -0.29 19.67 14.82
CA SER A 142 1.09 20.17 14.79
C SER A 142 2.00 19.23 13.99
N VAL A 143 3.09 19.77 13.45
CA VAL A 143 4.14 19.01 12.76
C VAL A 143 5.10 18.40 13.78
N ASN A 144 5.37 17.10 13.67
CA ASN A 144 6.45 16.45 14.39
C ASN A 144 7.68 16.34 13.48
N THR A 145 8.61 17.29 13.63
CA THR A 145 9.80 17.36 12.79
C THR A 145 10.77 16.19 12.98
N GLU A 146 10.68 15.45 14.10
CA GLU A 146 11.52 14.27 14.36
C GLU A 146 11.16 13.09 13.45
N LEU A 147 9.95 13.06 12.92
CA LEU A 147 9.48 12.04 12.01
C LEU A 147 9.78 12.35 10.53
N VAL A 148 10.23 13.57 10.22
CA VAL A 148 10.52 13.98 8.85
C VAL A 148 11.84 13.40 8.37
N ASP A 149 11.80 12.62 7.30
CA ASP A 149 12.96 12.03 6.62
C ASP A 149 12.84 12.30 5.11
N THR A 150 13.23 13.51 4.72
CA THR A 150 13.12 13.97 3.32
C THR A 150 13.91 13.10 2.34
N LYS A 151 15.00 12.47 2.82
CA LYS A 151 15.74 11.52 1.99
C LYS A 151 14.91 10.27 1.70
N LEU A 152 14.28 9.70 2.71
CA LEU A 152 13.40 8.53 2.54
C LEU A 152 12.19 8.86 1.65
N GLU A 153 11.62 10.06 1.77
CA GLU A 153 10.54 10.51 0.87
C GLU A 153 11.00 10.54 -0.59
N THR A 154 12.15 11.16 -0.86
CA THR A 154 12.75 11.22 -2.21
C THR A 154 13.09 9.82 -2.74
N ASP A 155 13.70 8.97 -1.91
CA ASP A 155 14.04 7.60 -2.29
C ASP A 155 12.78 6.78 -2.64
N MET A 156 11.68 6.99 -1.90
CA MET A 156 10.40 6.33 -2.21
C MET A 156 9.74 6.89 -3.48
N ASP A 157 9.85 8.17 -3.76
CA ASP A 157 9.38 8.73 -5.04
C ASP A 157 10.14 8.07 -6.22
N ILE A 158 11.46 7.87 -6.09
CA ILE A 158 12.27 7.11 -7.05
C ILE A 158 11.79 5.65 -7.17
N VAL A 159 11.49 4.99 -6.06
CA VAL A 159 10.94 3.61 -6.06
C VAL A 159 9.62 3.57 -6.85
N MET A 160 8.72 4.53 -6.63
CA MET A 160 7.44 4.61 -7.33
C MET A 160 7.63 4.78 -8.84
N ASP A 161 8.53 5.66 -9.26
CA ASP A 161 8.85 5.88 -10.68
C ASP A 161 9.47 4.65 -11.34
N ILE A 162 10.39 3.97 -10.65
CA ILE A 162 10.99 2.71 -11.13
C ILE A 162 9.91 1.64 -11.32
N VAL A 163 9.03 1.47 -10.35
CA VAL A 163 7.96 0.46 -10.39
C VAL A 163 6.97 0.77 -11.51
N GLU A 164 6.57 2.02 -11.69
CA GLU A 164 5.68 2.42 -12.79
C GLU A 164 6.31 2.14 -14.15
N SER A 165 7.57 2.56 -14.34
CA SER A 165 8.33 2.33 -15.56
C SER A 165 8.52 0.83 -15.85
N ALA A 166 8.86 0.03 -14.85
CA ALA A 166 9.01 -1.41 -14.99
C ALA A 166 7.68 -2.12 -15.30
N HIS A 167 6.56 -1.65 -14.76
CA HIS A 167 5.24 -2.13 -15.17
C HIS A 167 4.94 -1.84 -16.65
N ALA A 168 5.32 -0.66 -17.13
CA ALA A 168 5.21 -0.34 -18.56
C ALA A 168 6.07 -1.27 -19.43
N LEU A 169 7.31 -1.56 -19.01
CA LEU A 169 8.18 -2.52 -19.70
C LEU A 169 7.58 -3.93 -19.73
N ARG A 170 7.03 -4.41 -18.60
CA ARG A 170 6.32 -5.71 -18.54
C ARG A 170 5.13 -5.75 -19.50
N LYS A 171 4.32 -4.69 -19.53
CA LYS A 171 3.15 -4.59 -20.42
C LYS A 171 3.56 -4.64 -21.89
N ASN A 172 4.60 -3.90 -22.27
CA ASN A 172 5.12 -3.88 -23.63
C ASN A 172 5.68 -5.25 -24.06
N SER A 173 6.21 -6.03 -23.11
CA SER A 173 6.69 -7.39 -23.33
C SER A 173 5.61 -8.46 -23.17
N ASN A 174 4.35 -8.11 -22.98
CA ASN A 174 3.22 -9.01 -22.70
C ASN A 174 3.45 -9.95 -21.49
N LEU A 175 4.25 -9.52 -20.50
CA LEU A 175 4.57 -10.29 -19.31
C LEU A 175 3.63 -9.92 -18.17
N ARG A 176 2.88 -10.92 -17.67
CA ARG A 176 2.00 -10.73 -16.51
C ARG A 176 2.80 -10.48 -15.25
N LEU A 177 2.28 -9.69 -14.31
CA LEU A 177 2.97 -9.41 -13.04
C LEU A 177 3.24 -10.70 -12.22
N ARG A 178 2.36 -11.69 -12.30
CA ARG A 178 2.54 -12.99 -11.62
C ARG A 178 3.66 -13.85 -12.17
N GLN A 179 4.08 -13.59 -13.42
CA GLN A 179 5.25 -14.26 -13.98
C GLN A 179 6.50 -13.67 -13.32
N PRO A 180 7.23 -14.43 -12.49
CA PRO A 180 8.48 -13.95 -11.92
C PRO A 180 9.52 -13.76 -13.03
N LEU A 181 10.39 -12.78 -12.87
CA LEU A 181 11.49 -12.52 -13.77
C LEU A 181 12.82 -12.63 -13.04
N ALA A 182 13.90 -12.86 -13.77
CA ALA A 182 15.23 -13.08 -13.19
C ALA A 182 15.73 -11.79 -12.50
N SER A 183 15.78 -10.67 -13.21
CA SER A 183 16.33 -9.45 -12.65
C SER A 183 15.73 -8.18 -13.24
N LEU A 184 15.87 -7.10 -12.47
CA LEU A 184 15.70 -5.73 -12.91
C LEU A 184 17.01 -4.98 -12.66
N THR A 185 17.52 -4.26 -13.65
CA THR A 185 18.62 -3.33 -13.48
C THR A 185 18.03 -1.93 -13.27
N ILE A 186 18.52 -1.20 -12.27
CA ILE A 186 18.12 0.17 -11.94
C ILE A 186 19.34 1.08 -11.94
N ASN A 187 19.14 2.36 -12.21
CA ASN A 187 20.20 3.37 -12.27
C ASN A 187 20.30 4.24 -10.98
N HIS A 188 19.80 3.73 -9.88
CA HIS A 188 19.83 4.41 -8.59
C HIS A 188 20.38 3.49 -7.50
N GLU A 189 21.10 4.07 -6.56
CA GLU A 189 21.50 3.41 -5.33
C GLU A 189 20.44 3.66 -4.26
N LEU A 190 19.80 2.59 -3.80
CA LEU A 190 18.74 2.63 -2.79
C LEU A 190 19.10 1.72 -1.62
N SER A 191 18.50 1.97 -0.47
CA SER A 191 18.66 1.09 0.69
C SER A 191 18.14 -0.32 0.39
N LYS A 192 18.70 -1.32 1.07
CA LYS A 192 18.27 -2.72 0.90
C LYS A 192 16.76 -2.89 1.08
N ASP A 193 16.19 -2.23 2.07
CA ASP A 193 14.76 -2.32 2.37
C ASP A 193 13.89 -1.81 1.21
N LEU A 194 14.31 -0.73 0.54
CA LEU A 194 13.62 -0.20 -0.64
C LEU A 194 13.82 -1.09 -1.88
N LEU A 195 14.98 -1.70 -2.02
CA LEU A 195 15.21 -2.70 -3.06
C LEU A 195 14.30 -3.92 -2.87
N ASP A 196 14.07 -4.35 -1.63
CA ASP A 196 13.14 -5.45 -1.33
C ASP A 196 11.69 -5.07 -1.64
N VAL A 197 11.29 -3.81 -1.44
CA VAL A 197 10.00 -3.28 -1.91
C VAL A 197 9.87 -3.40 -3.43
N ILE A 198 10.87 -2.94 -4.20
CA ILE A 198 10.87 -3.06 -5.67
C ILE A 198 10.80 -4.52 -6.12
N LYS A 199 11.58 -5.41 -5.49
CA LYS A 199 11.58 -6.85 -5.79
C LYS A 199 10.19 -7.46 -5.62
N SER A 200 9.56 -7.15 -4.51
CA SER A 200 8.22 -7.66 -4.19
C SER A 200 7.17 -7.14 -5.18
N GLU A 201 7.19 -5.83 -5.47
CA GLU A 201 6.23 -5.18 -6.35
C GLU A 201 6.32 -5.67 -7.80
N LEU A 202 7.53 -5.84 -8.27
CA LEU A 202 7.77 -6.23 -9.64
C LEU A 202 7.89 -7.74 -9.84
N ASN A 203 7.84 -8.52 -8.74
CA ASN A 203 8.03 -9.97 -8.79
C ASN A 203 9.30 -10.35 -9.57
N VAL A 204 10.44 -9.77 -9.17
CA VAL A 204 11.76 -10.07 -9.72
C VAL A 204 12.63 -10.74 -8.65
N LYS A 205 13.54 -11.63 -9.06
CA LYS A 205 14.42 -12.36 -8.12
C LYS A 205 15.57 -11.50 -7.62
N GLU A 206 16.08 -10.62 -8.46
CA GLU A 206 17.26 -9.82 -8.18
C GLU A 206 17.11 -8.38 -8.68
N ILE A 207 17.66 -7.41 -7.92
CA ILE A 207 17.86 -6.05 -8.40
C ILE A 207 19.36 -5.84 -8.60
N LYS A 208 19.73 -5.32 -9.76
CA LYS A 208 21.11 -4.95 -10.11
C LYS A 208 21.21 -3.45 -10.25
N VAL A 209 22.35 -2.87 -9.88
CA VAL A 209 22.63 -1.46 -10.13
C VAL A 209 23.41 -1.35 -11.45
N GLY A 210 22.97 -0.47 -12.33
CA GLY A 210 23.56 -0.23 -13.63
C GLY A 210 23.32 1.21 -14.11
N THR A 211 23.47 1.46 -15.39
CA THR A 211 23.35 2.80 -15.97
C THR A 211 21.95 3.14 -16.44
N GLU A 212 21.13 2.13 -16.73
CA GLU A 212 19.79 2.29 -17.30
C GLU A 212 18.80 1.32 -16.66
N LEU A 213 17.52 1.69 -16.68
CA LEU A 213 16.44 0.81 -16.26
C LEU A 213 16.24 -0.28 -17.31
N MET A 214 16.52 -1.52 -16.96
CA MET A 214 16.40 -2.68 -17.86
C MET A 214 15.77 -3.87 -17.16
N LEU A 215 14.71 -4.39 -17.75
CA LEU A 215 14.02 -5.57 -17.27
C LEU A 215 14.50 -6.82 -18.04
N ASP A 216 14.98 -7.82 -17.30
CA ASP A 216 15.29 -9.12 -17.90
C ASP A 216 14.00 -9.87 -18.23
N THR A 217 13.71 -9.99 -19.50
CA THR A 217 12.48 -10.62 -20.02
C THR A 217 12.68 -12.07 -20.45
N ILE A 218 13.90 -12.62 -20.29
CA ILE A 218 14.20 -14.01 -20.64
C ILE A 218 13.61 -14.93 -19.59
N LEU A 219 12.74 -15.84 -20.02
CA LEU A 219 12.09 -16.80 -19.15
C LEU A 219 12.83 -18.13 -19.15
N THR A 220 13.43 -18.49 -18.03
CA THR A 220 13.94 -19.85 -17.83
C THR A 220 12.80 -20.82 -17.56
N PRO A 221 12.98 -22.15 -17.76
CA PRO A 221 11.97 -23.15 -17.44
C PRO A 221 11.46 -23.02 -16.00
N ASP A 222 12.35 -22.80 -15.03
CA ASP A 222 11.99 -22.65 -13.62
C ASP A 222 11.09 -21.44 -13.36
N LEU A 223 11.38 -20.29 -13.99
CA LEU A 223 10.54 -19.09 -13.89
C LEU A 223 9.17 -19.29 -14.52
N VAL A 224 9.10 -20.04 -15.64
CA VAL A 224 7.83 -20.39 -16.27
C VAL A 224 6.99 -21.27 -15.35
N ASP A 225 7.60 -22.27 -14.73
CA ASP A 225 6.91 -23.20 -13.85
C ASP A 225 6.46 -22.51 -12.55
N GLU A 226 7.28 -21.61 -11.98
CA GLU A 226 6.85 -20.75 -10.88
C GLU A 226 5.65 -19.88 -11.27
N GLY A 227 5.67 -19.29 -12.46
CA GLY A 227 4.55 -18.50 -12.98
C GLY A 227 3.26 -19.32 -13.08
N LYS A 228 3.33 -20.54 -13.62
CA LYS A 228 2.19 -21.48 -13.68
C LYS A 228 1.69 -21.85 -12.28
N ALA A 229 2.59 -22.12 -11.33
CA ALA A 229 2.20 -22.42 -9.95
C ALA A 229 1.44 -21.25 -9.30
N ARG A 230 1.89 -20.01 -9.48
CA ARG A 230 1.22 -18.81 -8.97
C ARG A 230 -0.14 -18.56 -9.62
N ASP A 231 -0.27 -18.79 -10.93
CA ASP A 231 -1.56 -18.71 -11.61
C ASP A 231 -2.52 -19.77 -11.09
N LEU A 232 -2.08 -21.01 -10.91
CA LEU A 232 -2.87 -22.09 -10.34
C LEU A 232 -3.33 -21.77 -8.91
N MET A 233 -2.44 -21.31 -8.04
CA MET A 233 -2.78 -20.89 -6.67
C MET A 233 -3.89 -19.84 -6.67
N ARG A 234 -3.79 -18.85 -7.54
CA ARG A 234 -4.84 -17.81 -7.66
C ARG A 234 -6.18 -18.40 -8.11
N ASP A 235 -6.16 -19.28 -9.09
CA ASP A 235 -7.39 -19.86 -9.65
C ASP A 235 -8.10 -20.74 -8.61
N ILE A 236 -7.32 -21.51 -7.83
CA ILE A 236 -7.85 -22.27 -6.68
C ILE A 236 -8.42 -21.30 -5.62
N GLN A 237 -7.73 -20.23 -5.25
CA GLN A 237 -8.26 -19.25 -4.30
C GLN A 237 -9.53 -18.55 -4.82
N GLY A 238 -9.60 -18.28 -6.13
CA GLY A 238 -10.80 -17.76 -6.78
C GLY A 238 -11.97 -18.74 -6.68
N ALA A 239 -11.74 -20.03 -6.89
CA ALA A 239 -12.75 -21.07 -6.74
C ALA A 239 -13.22 -21.21 -5.28
N ARG A 240 -12.29 -21.20 -4.31
CA ARG A 240 -12.61 -21.20 -2.87
C ARG A 240 -13.55 -20.05 -2.50
N LYS A 241 -13.22 -18.83 -2.94
CA LYS A 241 -14.05 -17.65 -2.69
C LYS A 241 -15.47 -17.79 -3.27
N LYS A 242 -15.60 -18.31 -4.48
CA LYS A 242 -16.90 -18.56 -5.12
C LYS A 242 -17.74 -19.58 -4.35
N GLN A 243 -17.09 -20.54 -3.69
CA GLN A 243 -17.75 -21.56 -2.85
C GLN A 243 -18.00 -21.10 -1.41
N GLY A 244 -17.62 -19.86 -1.05
CA GLY A 244 -17.80 -19.31 0.29
C GLY A 244 -16.87 -19.91 1.35
N LEU A 245 -15.80 -20.58 0.96
CA LEU A 245 -14.84 -21.21 1.88
C LEU A 245 -13.99 -20.16 2.61
N LYS A 246 -13.73 -20.42 3.88
CA LYS A 246 -12.89 -19.59 4.73
C LYS A 246 -11.40 -19.94 4.52
N PRO A 247 -10.45 -19.03 4.87
CA PRO A 247 -9.02 -19.29 4.72
C PRO A 247 -8.53 -20.55 5.43
N GLN A 248 -9.10 -20.89 6.59
CA GLN A 248 -8.72 -22.06 7.41
C GLN A 248 -9.28 -23.39 6.88
N ASP A 249 -10.27 -23.36 5.99
CA ASP A 249 -10.88 -24.59 5.49
C ASP A 249 -9.85 -25.39 4.65
N LYS A 250 -9.78 -26.70 4.89
CA LYS A 250 -8.95 -27.61 4.12
C LYS A 250 -9.77 -28.22 3.00
N ILE A 251 -9.17 -28.36 1.81
CA ILE A 251 -9.83 -28.89 0.62
C ILE A 251 -8.97 -29.94 -0.08
N ALA A 252 -9.59 -30.88 -0.77
CA ALA A 252 -8.95 -31.66 -1.80
C ALA A 252 -9.12 -30.93 -3.14
N VAL A 253 -8.06 -30.77 -3.89
CA VAL A 253 -8.08 -30.09 -5.18
C VAL A 253 -7.75 -31.10 -6.26
N VAL A 254 -8.49 -31.08 -7.36
CA VAL A 254 -8.19 -31.88 -8.54
C VAL A 254 -7.84 -30.95 -9.68
N VAL A 255 -6.63 -31.08 -10.19
CA VAL A 255 -6.09 -30.27 -11.30
C VAL A 255 -5.54 -31.20 -12.38
N ALA A 256 -5.68 -30.81 -13.64
CA ALA A 256 -5.22 -31.61 -14.77
C ALA A 256 -3.70 -31.70 -14.86
N ALA A 257 -2.99 -30.61 -14.50
CA ALA A 257 -1.53 -30.55 -14.48
C ALA A 257 -1.05 -29.41 -13.59
N TYR A 258 0.09 -29.59 -12.96
CA TYR A 258 0.77 -28.57 -12.18
C TYR A 258 2.29 -28.81 -12.16
N PRO A 259 3.13 -27.79 -11.93
CA PRO A 259 4.57 -27.97 -11.77
C PRO A 259 4.90 -28.76 -10.50
N GLN A 260 5.42 -29.96 -10.66
CA GLN A 260 5.65 -30.90 -9.54
C GLN A 260 6.59 -30.34 -8.47
N ALA A 261 7.60 -29.56 -8.86
CA ALA A 261 8.54 -28.93 -7.94
C ALA A 261 7.84 -27.93 -6.98
N TRP A 262 6.64 -27.44 -7.34
CA TRP A 262 5.86 -26.44 -6.57
C TRP A 262 4.69 -27.05 -5.81
N ALA A 263 4.53 -28.39 -5.81
CA ALA A 263 3.37 -29.07 -5.23
C ALA A 263 3.13 -28.70 -3.76
N GLU A 264 4.17 -28.75 -2.95
CA GLU A 264 4.04 -28.46 -1.51
C GLU A 264 3.73 -26.99 -1.23
N GLU A 265 4.33 -26.06 -1.98
CA GLU A 265 4.02 -24.63 -1.85
C GLU A 265 2.58 -24.33 -2.27
N ILE A 266 2.12 -24.93 -3.37
CA ILE A 266 0.73 -24.79 -3.82
C ILE A 266 -0.21 -25.28 -2.72
N LYS A 267 -0.02 -26.51 -2.19
CA LYS A 267 -0.85 -27.05 -1.10
C LYS A 267 -0.90 -26.12 0.11
N ALA A 268 0.27 -25.68 0.57
CA ALA A 268 0.39 -24.81 1.74
C ALA A 268 -0.37 -23.48 1.55
N LYS A 269 -0.16 -22.82 0.41
CA LYS A 269 -0.75 -21.50 0.12
C LYS A 269 -2.27 -21.55 -0.11
N VAL A 270 -2.80 -22.64 -0.67
CA VAL A 270 -4.23 -22.74 -0.96
C VAL A 270 -5.01 -23.55 0.09
N GLY A 271 -4.35 -24.09 1.11
CA GLY A 271 -4.97 -24.93 2.12
C GLY A 271 -5.44 -26.29 1.57
N ALA A 272 -4.75 -26.83 0.55
CA ALA A 272 -5.08 -28.13 -0.03
C ALA A 272 -4.45 -29.28 0.74
N THR A 273 -5.20 -30.37 0.91
CA THR A 273 -4.70 -31.65 1.45
C THR A 273 -4.09 -32.51 0.37
N SER A 274 -4.57 -32.37 -0.87
CA SER A 274 -4.08 -33.06 -2.06
C SER A 274 -4.24 -32.19 -3.32
N LEU A 275 -3.44 -32.45 -4.35
CA LEU A 275 -3.51 -31.87 -5.69
C LEU A 275 -3.70 -32.95 -6.72
#